data_8bde55b939a62b4e4bea24adce3ef6a8
#
_entry.id   8bde55b939a62b4e4bea24adce3ef6a8
#
_cell.length_a   1.000
_cell.length_b   1.000
_cell.length_c   1.000
_cell.angle_alpha   90.00
_cell.angle_beta   90.00
_cell.angle_gamma   90.00
#
_symmetry.space_group_name_H-M   'P 1'
#
loop_
_entity.id
_entity.type
_entity.pdbx_description
1 polymer ?
#
loop_
_entity_poly.entity_id
_entity_poly.type
_entity_poly.pdbx_seq_one_letter_code
_entity_poly.pdbx_strand_id
1 'polypeptide(L)'
;MDISPYTKYVRSMVEHGERRITEINWLFESVEKSLARAETNFISEKKSRAYISLRHAKNLTGFLQKSLGDIPDQKLTKHLDEFFSYVDTCIETSLRLPIHEDLSEMRDLLKELHGGWLHLVSPIRGRALEEPLVISSDATTGY
;
A
#
# COMPACT_ATOMS: atom_id res chain seq x y z
N MET A 1 3.42 -31.76 -9.67
CA MET A 1 3.08 -30.57 -10.40
C MET A 1 3.59 -29.33 -9.70
N ASP A 2 4.25 -28.51 -10.46
CA ASP A 2 4.84 -27.34 -9.86
C ASP A 2 3.88 -26.19 -9.79
N ILE A 3 3.79 -25.63 -8.63
CA ILE A 3 3.00 -24.43 -8.42
C ILE A 3 3.96 -23.29 -8.42
N SER A 4 3.71 -22.29 -9.26
CA SER A 4 4.59 -21.14 -9.33
C SER A 4 4.61 -20.44 -7.98
N PRO A 5 5.71 -19.75 -7.67
CA PRO A 5 5.77 -18.96 -6.42
C PRO A 5 4.64 -17.95 -6.32
N TYR A 6 4.23 -17.40 -7.45
CA TYR A 6 3.13 -16.48 -7.51
C TYR A 6 1.83 -17.16 -7.03
N THR A 7 1.58 -18.36 -7.53
CA THR A 7 0.39 -19.13 -7.14
C THR A 7 0.44 -19.47 -5.65
N LYS A 8 1.63 -19.77 -5.13
CA LYS A 8 1.78 -20.04 -3.71
C LYS A 8 1.45 -18.81 -2.87
N TYR A 9 1.90 -17.65 -3.33
CA TYR A 9 1.59 -16.41 -2.63
C TYR A 9 0.08 -16.17 -2.59
N VAL A 10 -0.57 -16.30 -3.73
CA VAL A 10 -2.01 -16.12 -3.83
C VAL A 10 -2.74 -17.10 -2.90
N ARG A 11 -2.30 -18.36 -2.91
CA ARG A 11 -2.91 -19.38 -2.05
C ARG A 11 -2.74 -19.05 -0.58
N SER A 12 -1.55 -18.56 -0.22
CA SER A 12 -1.29 -18.16 1.16
C SER A 12 -2.22 -17.05 1.60
N MET A 13 -2.47 -16.09 0.72
CA MET A 13 -3.38 -14.99 1.03
C MET A 13 -4.81 -15.51 1.22
N VAL A 14 -5.23 -16.47 0.40
CA VAL A 14 -6.55 -17.08 0.56
C VAL A 14 -6.65 -17.78 1.91
N GLU A 15 -5.60 -18.53 2.28
CA GLU A 15 -5.61 -19.27 3.53
C GLU A 15 -5.66 -18.36 4.74
N HIS A 16 -5.01 -17.21 4.67
CA HIS A 16 -5.03 -16.25 5.76
C HIS A 16 -6.25 -15.33 5.67
N GLY A 17 -7.05 -15.49 4.63
CA GLY A 17 -8.29 -14.80 4.48
C GLY A 17 -8.17 -13.34 4.16
N GLU A 18 -9.29 -12.66 4.17
CA GLU A 18 -9.34 -11.24 3.86
C GLU A 18 -8.67 -10.38 4.89
N ARG A 19 -8.44 -10.92 6.06
CA ARG A 19 -7.86 -10.13 7.13
C ARG A 19 -6.52 -9.54 6.74
N ARG A 20 -5.64 -10.38 6.16
CA ARG A 20 -4.33 -9.93 5.76
C ARG A 20 -4.42 -8.93 4.61
N ILE A 21 -5.31 -9.20 3.65
CA ILE A 21 -5.52 -8.29 2.53
C ILE A 21 -6.01 -6.94 3.06
N THR A 22 -6.96 -6.97 3.99
CA THR A 22 -7.50 -5.76 4.59
C THR A 22 -6.42 -4.98 5.32
N GLU A 23 -5.56 -5.65 6.06
CA GLU A 23 -4.49 -5.00 6.80
C GLU A 23 -3.50 -4.30 5.87
N ILE A 24 -3.12 -4.99 4.80
CA ILE A 24 -2.19 -4.40 3.83
C ILE A 24 -2.83 -3.22 3.13
N ASN A 25 -4.10 -3.38 2.74
CA ASN A 25 -4.83 -2.29 2.11
C ASN A 25 -4.90 -1.08 3.03
N TRP A 26 -5.16 -1.32 4.32
CA TRP A 26 -5.19 -0.26 5.31
C TRP A 26 -3.85 0.45 5.41
N LEU A 27 -2.75 -0.29 5.33
CA LEU A 27 -1.42 0.31 5.38
C LEU A 27 -1.19 1.24 4.18
N PHE A 28 -1.56 0.79 2.97
CA PHE A 28 -1.46 1.65 1.80
C PHE A 28 -2.23 2.95 2.00
N GLU A 29 -3.47 2.82 2.44
CA GLU A 29 -4.33 3.99 2.62
C GLU A 29 -3.81 4.91 3.71
N SER A 30 -3.25 4.33 4.78
CA SER A 30 -2.74 5.12 5.88
C SER A 30 -1.48 5.90 5.49
N VAL A 31 -0.60 5.30 4.70
CA VAL A 31 0.57 6.02 4.19
C VAL A 31 0.11 7.19 3.32
N GLU A 32 -0.82 6.93 2.43
CA GLU A 32 -1.31 7.95 1.53
C GLU A 32 -1.96 9.11 2.29
N LYS A 33 -2.74 8.80 3.31
CA LYS A 33 -3.37 9.84 4.12
C LYS A 33 -2.33 10.65 4.90
N SER A 34 -1.30 9.99 5.41
CA SER A 34 -0.26 10.69 6.15
C SER A 34 0.52 11.62 5.25
N LEU A 35 0.80 11.19 4.02
CA LEU A 35 1.48 12.06 3.06
C LEU A 35 0.61 13.24 2.68
N ALA A 36 -0.69 13.02 2.52
CA ALA A 36 -1.63 14.10 2.20
C ALA A 36 -1.70 15.12 3.33
N ARG A 37 -1.71 14.65 4.58
CA ARG A 37 -1.72 15.56 5.73
C ARG A 37 -0.43 16.36 5.80
N ALA A 38 0.70 15.71 5.52
CA ALA A 38 1.98 16.40 5.53
C ALA A 38 1.98 17.51 4.49
N GLU A 39 1.49 17.21 3.30
CA GLU A 39 1.44 18.19 2.23
C GLU A 39 0.56 19.38 2.63
N THR A 40 -0.63 19.09 3.14
CA THR A 40 -1.54 20.13 3.58
C THR A 40 -0.92 20.99 4.67
N ASN A 41 -0.23 20.38 5.63
CA ASN A 41 0.39 21.11 6.72
C ASN A 41 1.57 21.96 6.25
N PHE A 42 2.34 21.47 5.27
CA PHE A 42 3.42 22.28 4.70
C PHE A 42 2.85 23.52 3.98
N ILE A 43 1.79 23.31 3.21
CA ILE A 43 1.15 24.42 2.49
C ILE A 43 0.60 25.43 3.48
N SER A 44 0.07 24.98 4.61
CA SER A 44 -0.47 25.87 5.64
C SER A 44 0.60 26.38 6.59
N GLU A 45 1.87 26.09 6.31
CA GLU A 45 3.01 26.53 7.12
C GLU A 45 2.97 26.00 8.55
N LYS A 46 2.36 24.83 8.74
CA LYS A 46 2.34 24.16 10.05
C LYS A 46 3.42 23.09 10.04
N LYS A 47 4.68 23.52 10.08
CA LYS A 47 5.82 22.64 9.87
C LYS A 47 5.91 21.49 10.87
N SER A 48 5.64 21.76 12.14
CA SER A 48 5.73 20.72 13.16
C SER A 48 4.74 19.59 12.88
N ARG A 49 3.53 19.94 12.50
CA ARG A 49 2.52 18.94 12.18
C ARG A 49 2.88 18.18 10.92
N ALA A 50 3.46 18.89 9.95
CA ALA A 50 3.90 18.25 8.71
C ALA A 50 4.97 17.21 8.99
N TYR A 51 5.93 17.54 9.83
CA TYR A 51 7.01 16.60 10.18
C TYR A 51 6.46 15.39 10.92
N ILE A 52 5.49 15.57 11.80
CA ILE A 52 4.88 14.46 12.52
C ILE A 52 4.20 13.53 11.52
N SER A 53 3.46 14.09 10.56
CA SER A 53 2.79 13.29 9.54
C SER A 53 3.79 12.56 8.66
N LEU A 54 4.90 13.20 8.29
CA LEU A 54 5.93 12.56 7.49
C LEU A 54 6.59 11.40 8.22
N ARG A 55 6.88 11.62 9.51
CA ARG A 55 7.49 10.55 10.31
C ARG A 55 6.54 9.36 10.43
N HIS A 56 5.27 9.64 10.59
CA HIS A 56 4.25 8.60 10.65
C HIS A 56 4.19 7.85 9.33
N ALA A 57 4.22 8.57 8.20
CA ALA A 57 4.21 7.95 6.88
C ALA A 57 5.43 7.06 6.69
N LYS A 58 6.59 7.51 7.16
CA LYS A 58 7.82 6.71 7.05
C LYS A 58 7.69 5.40 7.81
N ASN A 59 7.17 5.47 9.04
CA ASN A 59 6.99 4.27 9.84
C ASN A 59 6.01 3.31 9.18
N LEU A 60 4.90 3.82 8.68
CA LEU A 60 3.90 2.99 8.01
C LEU A 60 4.46 2.35 6.74
N THR A 61 5.28 3.10 6.00
CA THR A 61 5.92 2.58 4.79
C THR A 61 6.82 1.40 5.14
N GLY A 62 7.52 1.48 6.27
CA GLY A 62 8.34 0.38 6.73
C GLY A 62 7.54 -0.88 7.03
N PHE A 63 6.39 -0.71 7.69
CA PHE A 63 5.50 -1.84 7.95
C PHE A 63 4.94 -2.42 6.65
N LEU A 64 4.57 -1.55 5.72
CA LEU A 64 4.04 -1.98 4.44
C LEU A 64 5.09 -2.79 3.67
N GLN A 65 6.33 -2.31 3.66
CA GLN A 65 7.42 -2.99 3.00
C GLN A 65 7.60 -4.39 3.56
N LYS A 66 7.57 -4.52 4.88
CA LYS A 66 7.69 -5.81 5.52
C LYS A 66 6.52 -6.73 5.16
N SER A 67 5.32 -6.17 5.12
CA SER A 67 4.12 -6.94 4.82
C SER A 67 4.12 -7.46 3.40
N LEU A 68 4.79 -6.76 2.49
CA LEU A 68 4.87 -7.16 1.09
C LEU A 68 6.15 -7.92 0.77
N GLY A 69 6.99 -8.16 1.77
CA GLY A 69 8.31 -8.74 1.53
C GLY A 69 8.31 -10.21 1.17
N ASP A 70 7.19 -10.90 1.38
CA ASP A 70 7.10 -12.32 1.08
C ASP A 70 6.48 -12.62 -0.28
N ILE A 71 6.32 -11.61 -1.12
CA ILE A 71 5.86 -11.82 -2.49
C ILE A 71 6.92 -12.61 -3.22
N PRO A 72 6.56 -13.76 -3.79
CA PRO A 72 7.56 -14.65 -4.37
C PRO A 72 8.08 -14.27 -5.75
N ASP A 73 7.57 -13.23 -6.36
CA ASP A 73 8.04 -12.77 -7.66
C ASP A 73 9.23 -11.86 -7.47
N GLN A 74 10.43 -12.33 -7.85
CA GLN A 74 11.66 -11.57 -7.62
C GLN A 74 11.66 -10.23 -8.34
N LYS A 75 11.10 -10.21 -9.55
CA LYS A 75 11.07 -8.97 -10.32
C LYS A 75 10.17 -7.95 -9.66
N LEU A 76 9.01 -8.39 -9.20
CA LEU A 76 8.08 -7.50 -8.50
C LEU A 76 8.68 -7.05 -7.18
N THR A 77 9.31 -7.97 -6.45
CA THR A 77 9.94 -7.64 -5.19
C THR A 77 11.01 -6.57 -5.38
N LYS A 78 11.80 -6.70 -6.44
CA LYS A 78 12.84 -5.72 -6.73
C LYS A 78 12.23 -4.34 -7.01
N HIS A 79 11.17 -4.30 -7.80
CA HIS A 79 10.49 -3.03 -8.09
C HIS A 79 9.90 -2.40 -6.83
N LEU A 80 9.34 -3.23 -5.95
CA LEU A 80 8.80 -2.74 -4.69
C LEU A 80 9.89 -2.18 -3.81
N ASP A 81 11.03 -2.87 -3.73
CA ASP A 81 12.14 -2.41 -2.92
C ASP A 81 12.69 -1.09 -3.45
N GLU A 82 12.80 -0.97 -4.75
CA GLU A 82 13.27 0.27 -5.37
C GLU A 82 12.30 1.41 -5.07
N PHE A 83 11.01 1.12 -5.17
CA PHE A 83 10.00 2.13 -4.89
C PHE A 83 10.06 2.58 -3.43
N PHE A 84 10.13 1.62 -2.51
CA PHE A 84 10.17 1.97 -1.09
C PHE A 84 11.44 2.72 -0.73
N SER A 85 12.58 2.37 -1.36
CA SER A 85 13.81 3.13 -1.14
C SER A 85 13.66 4.57 -1.62
N TYR A 86 13.02 4.75 -2.77
CA TYR A 86 12.79 6.09 -3.30
C TYR A 86 11.88 6.88 -2.35
N VAL A 87 10.78 6.29 -1.92
CA VAL A 87 9.85 6.95 -1.00
C VAL A 87 10.55 7.31 0.30
N ASP A 88 11.34 6.38 0.83
CA ASP A 88 12.04 6.61 2.08
C ASP A 88 13.02 7.76 1.96
N THR A 89 13.77 7.80 0.86
CA THR A 89 14.71 8.89 0.60
C THR A 89 14.00 10.22 0.48
N CYS A 90 12.87 10.25 -0.23
CA CYS A 90 12.11 11.49 -0.39
C CYS A 90 11.57 11.97 0.95
N ILE A 91 11.07 11.05 1.77
CA ILE A 91 10.56 11.43 3.09
C ILE A 91 11.69 11.99 3.95
N GLU A 92 12.87 11.33 3.94
CA GLU A 92 14.00 11.81 4.69
C GLU A 92 14.44 13.21 4.26
N THR A 93 14.44 13.42 2.94
CA THR A 93 14.78 14.75 2.41
C THR A 93 13.78 15.79 2.85
N SER A 94 12.49 15.44 2.82
CA SER A 94 11.43 16.35 3.23
C SER A 94 11.50 16.68 4.72
N LEU A 95 12.01 15.76 5.54
CA LEU A 95 12.19 16.03 6.95
C LEU A 95 13.27 17.07 7.18
N ARG A 96 14.25 17.16 6.27
CA ARG A 96 15.31 18.15 6.39
C ARG A 96 14.98 19.45 5.69
N LEU A 97 14.26 19.36 4.57
CA LEU A 97 13.89 20.52 3.77
C LEU A 97 12.40 20.43 3.50
N PRO A 98 11.66 21.50 3.73
CA PRO A 98 10.20 21.46 3.53
C PRO A 98 9.82 21.46 2.04
N ILE A 99 10.08 20.36 1.36
CA ILE A 99 9.80 20.24 -0.05
C ILE A 99 8.49 19.48 -0.20
N HIS A 100 7.38 20.20 -0.22
CA HIS A 100 6.07 19.56 -0.27
C HIS A 100 5.68 19.13 -1.68
N GLU A 101 6.38 19.63 -2.70
CA GLU A 101 6.06 19.25 -4.08
C GLU A 101 6.37 17.79 -4.35
N ASP A 102 7.44 17.28 -3.75
CA ASP A 102 7.80 15.88 -3.92
C ASP A 102 6.77 14.95 -3.31
N LEU A 103 6.02 15.43 -2.32
CA LEU A 103 5.03 14.61 -1.65
C LEU A 103 3.87 14.26 -2.57
N SER A 104 3.49 15.18 -3.45
CA SER A 104 2.42 14.91 -4.40
C SER A 104 2.82 13.80 -5.36
N GLU A 105 4.06 13.85 -5.85
CA GLU A 105 4.57 12.82 -6.74
C GLU A 105 4.64 11.47 -6.03
N MET A 106 5.10 11.47 -4.79
CA MET A 106 5.15 10.24 -4.00
C MET A 106 3.77 9.62 -3.83
N ARG A 107 2.78 10.46 -3.57
CA ARG A 107 1.42 9.97 -3.42
C ARG A 107 0.90 9.32 -4.69
N ASP A 108 1.24 9.91 -5.83
CA ASP A 108 0.82 9.33 -7.12
C ASP A 108 1.48 7.98 -7.35
N LEU A 109 2.76 7.88 -7.06
CA LEU A 109 3.48 6.61 -7.19
C LEU A 109 2.92 5.56 -6.24
N LEU A 110 2.58 5.97 -5.02
CA LEU A 110 2.01 5.05 -4.05
C LEU A 110 0.65 4.54 -4.52
N LYS A 111 -0.14 5.41 -5.13
CA LYS A 111 -1.44 4.99 -5.66
C LYS A 111 -1.29 3.99 -6.79
N GLU A 112 -0.29 4.18 -7.64
CA GLU A 112 -0.02 3.22 -8.71
C GLU A 112 0.35 1.86 -8.13
N LEU A 113 1.22 1.87 -7.13
CA LEU A 113 1.65 0.64 -6.49
C LEU A 113 0.48 -0.05 -5.79
N HIS A 114 -0.34 0.73 -5.10
CA HIS A 114 -1.52 0.22 -4.43
C HIS A 114 -2.48 -0.42 -5.43
N GLY A 115 -2.71 0.26 -6.55
CA GLY A 115 -3.55 -0.27 -7.61
C GLY A 115 -3.04 -1.57 -8.17
N GLY A 116 -1.72 -1.67 -8.36
CA GLY A 116 -1.09 -2.90 -8.84
C GLY A 116 -1.27 -4.03 -7.85
N TRP A 117 -1.08 -3.75 -6.57
CA TRP A 117 -1.27 -4.78 -5.55
C TRP A 117 -2.73 -5.21 -5.45
N LEU A 118 -3.67 -4.26 -5.53
CA LEU A 118 -5.08 -4.57 -5.51
C LEU A 118 -5.45 -5.48 -6.68
N HIS A 119 -4.87 -5.21 -7.85
CA HIS A 119 -5.10 -6.05 -9.02
C HIS A 119 -4.57 -7.46 -8.78
N LEU A 120 -3.42 -7.56 -8.13
CA LEU A 120 -2.80 -8.83 -7.83
C LEU A 120 -3.67 -9.67 -6.90
N VAL A 121 -4.27 -9.08 -5.88
CA VAL A 121 -5.06 -9.83 -4.91
C VAL A 121 -6.55 -9.86 -5.24
N SER A 122 -6.95 -9.20 -6.31
CA SER A 122 -8.35 -9.15 -6.68
C SER A 122 -9.00 -10.52 -6.86
N PRO A 123 -8.35 -11.49 -7.52
CA PRO A 123 -8.95 -12.81 -7.65
C PRO A 123 -9.20 -13.48 -6.31
N ILE A 124 -8.32 -13.23 -5.33
CA ILE A 124 -8.47 -13.79 -4.00
C ILE A 124 -9.70 -13.21 -3.32
N ARG A 125 -9.83 -11.90 -3.36
CA ARG A 125 -10.96 -11.22 -2.74
C ARG A 125 -12.27 -11.62 -3.41
N GLY A 126 -12.25 -11.68 -4.74
CA GLY A 126 -13.43 -12.08 -5.47
C GLY A 126 -13.89 -13.47 -5.07
N ARG A 127 -12.93 -14.37 -4.94
CA ARG A 127 -13.25 -15.74 -4.57
C ARG A 127 -13.81 -15.81 -3.14
N ALA A 128 -13.17 -15.10 -2.24
CA ALA A 128 -13.60 -15.10 -0.85
C ALA A 128 -14.99 -14.49 -0.70
N LEU A 129 -15.31 -13.51 -1.51
CA LEU A 129 -16.62 -12.89 -1.45
C LEU A 129 -17.68 -13.70 -2.17
N GLU A 130 -17.30 -14.34 -3.26
CA GLU A 130 -18.26 -15.12 -4.02
C GLU A 130 -18.83 -16.30 -3.27
N GLU A 131 -18.01 -16.94 -2.48
CA GLU A 131 -18.47 -18.14 -1.77
C GLU A 131 -19.66 -17.85 -0.88
N PRO A 132 -19.56 -16.88 0.03
CA PRO A 132 -20.71 -16.56 0.86
C PRO A 132 -21.76 -15.83 0.06
N LEU A 133 -21.31 -15.13 -0.98
CA LEU A 133 -22.23 -14.33 -1.69
C LEU A 133 -22.92 -14.98 -2.79
N VAL A 134 -22.68 -16.15 -2.92
CA VAL A 134 -23.49 -16.84 -3.84
C VAL A 134 -24.85 -16.34 -3.72
N ILE A 135 -24.91 -15.59 -2.84
CA ILE A 135 -26.07 -15.02 -2.46
C ILE A 135 -26.40 -13.81 -3.14
N SER A 136 -25.96 -13.06 -3.26
CA SER A 136 -26.29 -11.86 -3.68
C SER A 136 -25.72 -11.20 -4.66
N SER A 137 -25.79 -11.21 -4.76
CA SER A 137 -25.50 -10.44 -5.33
C SER A 137 -25.57 -9.57 -5.62
N ASP A 138 -25.76 -9.32 -5.38
CA ASP A 138 -25.76 -8.39 -5.48
C ASP A 138 -25.54 -7.80 -5.50
N ALA A 139 -25.72 -7.96 -5.45
CA ALA A 139 -25.61 -7.22 -5.33
C ALA A 139 -25.22 -6.61 -5.36
N THR A 140 -25.28 -6.48 -5.52
CA THR A 140 -25.02 -5.81 -5.61
C THR A 140 -24.72 -5.18 -5.49
N THR A 141 -24.81 -5.01 -5.54
CA THR A 141 -24.53 -4.29 -5.40
C THR A 141 -24.11 -3.64 -4.94
N GLY A 142 -24.06 -3.54 -4.88
CA GLY A 142 -23.75 -2.74 -4.46
C GLY A 142 -22.79 -2.61 -3.85
N TYR A 143 -22.38 -2.53 -3.73
CA TYR A 143 -21.55 -2.19 -3.14
C TYR A 143 -21.08 -1.33 -3.37
#